data_9a7b89f8c3ce91cf5331f19dbe11e45b
#
_entry.id   9a7b89f8c3ce91cf5331f19dbe11e45b
#
_cell.length_a   1.000
_cell.length_b   1.000
_cell.length_c   1.000
_cell.angle_alpha   90.00
_cell.angle_beta   90.00
_cell.angle_gamma   90.00
#
_symmetry.space_group_name_H-M   'P 1'
#
loop_
_entity.id
_entity.type
_entity.pdbx_description
1 polymer ?
#
loop_
_entity_poly.entity_id
_entity_poly.type
_entity_poly.pdbx_seq_one_letter_code
_entity_poly.pdbx_strand_id
1 'polypeptide(L)'
;MKICIAQTSPQKGDIARNIEQHVVLLNMAIAQHADVVFFPELSLTGYEPLLAAGLATTQEDKRLDIFQEISDKNNIVIGVGLPTKRDDQLFISMIIFQPHKERLTYSKQYLYHTEIGIFTAGTEQLYLNVEHNIVAPAICYELSNPEHSEQAHKNNANIYIASVLNSVTGVDGDIQKLSTIAAKYNMTTFLANYVGTSGGYQCAGKSSVWNKEGQLIGQLDDKNEGLLIYDTETQGIKTEIR
;
A
#
# COMPACT_ATOMS: atom_id res chain seq x y z
N MET A 1 -14.67 10.20 5.00
CA MET A 1 -13.40 9.95 4.29
C MET A 1 -13.54 8.74 3.37
N LYS A 2 -13.09 8.88 2.11
CA LYS A 2 -13.06 7.75 1.15
C LYS A 2 -11.65 7.22 0.96
N ILE A 3 -11.45 5.95 1.26
CA ILE A 3 -10.18 5.25 1.13
C ILE A 3 -10.23 4.37 -0.09
N CYS A 4 -9.25 4.52 -0.98
CA CYS A 4 -9.02 3.64 -2.11
C CYS A 4 -7.79 2.78 -1.88
N ILE A 5 -7.88 1.51 -2.21
CA ILE A 5 -6.72 0.66 -2.46
C ILE A 5 -6.68 0.27 -3.93
N ALA A 6 -5.48 0.34 -4.49
CA ALA A 6 -5.25 0.00 -5.88
C ALA A 6 -4.78 -1.46 -6.02
N GLN A 7 -5.29 -2.15 -7.03
CA GLN A 7 -4.81 -3.43 -7.51
C GLN A 7 -4.12 -3.22 -8.85
N THR A 8 -2.84 -3.56 -8.97
CA THR A 8 -2.02 -3.23 -10.14
C THR A 8 -1.26 -4.43 -10.68
N SER A 9 -0.78 -4.31 -11.93
CA SER A 9 0.14 -5.26 -12.56
C SER A 9 1.38 -4.51 -13.06
N PRO A 10 2.39 -4.28 -12.22
CA PRO A 10 3.52 -3.44 -12.57
C PRO A 10 4.42 -4.08 -13.63
N GLN A 11 4.98 -3.24 -14.48
CA GLN A 11 6.04 -3.65 -15.41
C GLN A 11 7.36 -3.75 -14.65
N LYS A 12 8.02 -4.90 -14.75
CA LYS A 12 9.27 -5.22 -14.07
C LYS A 12 10.34 -4.16 -14.29
N GLY A 13 10.71 -3.42 -13.24
CA GLY A 13 11.77 -2.42 -13.22
C GLY A 13 11.51 -1.15 -14.04
N ASP A 14 10.36 -1.02 -14.69
CA ASP A 14 10.03 0.14 -15.53
C ASP A 14 9.25 1.18 -14.73
N ILE A 15 10.01 2.00 -13.98
CA ILE A 15 9.42 3.05 -13.11
C ILE A 15 8.57 4.04 -13.92
N ALA A 16 9.02 4.44 -15.11
CA ALA A 16 8.29 5.44 -15.91
C ALA A 16 6.92 4.93 -16.33
N ARG A 17 6.86 3.71 -16.84
CA ARG A 17 5.60 3.09 -17.24
C ARG A 17 4.68 2.80 -16.04
N ASN A 18 5.26 2.40 -14.91
CA ASN A 18 4.48 2.18 -13.71
C ASN A 18 3.91 3.49 -13.15
N ILE A 19 4.62 4.61 -13.23
CA ILE A 19 4.08 5.94 -12.91
C ILE A 19 2.87 6.26 -13.80
N GLU A 20 2.97 6.05 -15.12
CA GLU A 20 1.84 6.27 -16.03
C GLU A 20 0.62 5.43 -15.64
N GLN A 21 0.80 4.17 -15.28
CA GLN A 21 -0.28 3.29 -14.82
C GLN A 21 -0.89 3.76 -13.50
N HIS A 22 -0.06 4.20 -12.54
CA HIS A 22 -0.52 4.77 -11.28
C HIS A 22 -1.36 6.03 -11.50
N VAL A 23 -0.94 6.92 -12.41
CA VAL A 23 -1.68 8.15 -12.74
C VAL A 23 -3.07 7.83 -13.31
N VAL A 24 -3.20 6.77 -14.11
CA VAL A 24 -4.53 6.33 -14.59
C VAL A 24 -5.44 5.93 -13.43
N LEU A 25 -4.95 5.09 -12.50
CA LEU A 25 -5.72 4.67 -11.33
C LEU A 25 -6.01 5.84 -10.36
N LEU A 26 -5.07 6.76 -10.20
CA LEU A 26 -5.29 7.99 -9.42
C LEU A 26 -6.39 8.86 -10.02
N ASN A 27 -6.43 9.01 -11.35
CA ASN A 27 -7.52 9.76 -12.00
C ASN A 27 -8.89 9.09 -11.78
N MET A 28 -8.95 7.76 -11.78
CA MET A 28 -10.17 7.02 -11.43
C MET A 28 -10.56 7.28 -9.97
N ALA A 29 -9.60 7.22 -9.03
CA ALA A 29 -9.84 7.49 -7.61
C ALA A 29 -10.33 8.93 -7.37
N ILE A 30 -9.73 9.92 -8.04
CA ILE A 30 -10.13 11.32 -7.98
C ILE A 30 -11.57 11.51 -8.49
N ALA A 31 -11.96 10.83 -9.57
CA ALA A 31 -13.33 10.86 -10.07
C ALA A 31 -14.36 10.29 -9.07
N GLN A 32 -13.91 9.46 -8.12
CA GLN A 32 -14.72 8.93 -7.02
C GLN A 32 -14.59 9.78 -5.73
N HIS A 33 -13.86 10.91 -5.77
CA HIS A 33 -13.60 11.78 -4.62
C HIS A 33 -12.89 11.05 -3.48
N ALA A 34 -11.86 10.27 -3.81
CA ALA A 34 -11.04 9.61 -2.81
C ALA A 34 -10.17 10.61 -2.04
N ASP A 35 -10.08 10.43 -0.73
CA ASP A 35 -9.21 11.22 0.15
C ASP A 35 -7.84 10.56 0.34
N VAL A 36 -7.79 9.22 0.18
CA VAL A 36 -6.60 8.40 0.38
C VAL A 36 -6.52 7.33 -0.71
N VAL A 37 -5.34 7.15 -1.32
CA VAL A 37 -5.06 6.04 -2.25
C VAL A 37 -3.75 5.36 -1.87
N PHE A 38 -3.77 4.05 -1.65
CA PHE A 38 -2.58 3.23 -1.42
C PHE A 38 -2.40 2.19 -2.52
N PHE A 39 -1.16 2.07 -2.96
CA PHE A 39 -0.72 1.08 -3.94
C PHE A 39 0.01 -0.08 -3.25
N PRO A 40 0.17 -1.24 -3.92
CA PRO A 40 0.89 -2.39 -3.37
C PRO A 40 2.37 -2.13 -3.04
N GLU A 41 2.99 -3.06 -2.30
CA GLU A 41 4.42 -3.08 -1.99
C GLU A 41 5.25 -3.00 -3.27
N LEU A 42 6.26 -2.07 -3.32
CA LEU A 42 7.14 -1.87 -4.49
C LEU A 42 6.38 -1.63 -5.82
N SER A 43 5.21 -1.00 -5.79
CA SER A 43 4.32 -0.86 -6.95
C SER A 43 4.92 -0.11 -8.14
N LEU A 44 5.92 0.75 -7.91
CA LEU A 44 6.60 1.48 -8.99
C LEU A 44 7.72 0.68 -9.68
N THR A 45 8.14 -0.45 -9.11
CA THR A 45 9.24 -1.26 -9.66
C THR A 45 8.85 -2.71 -9.95
N GLY A 46 7.73 -3.15 -9.40
CA GLY A 46 7.46 -4.56 -9.15
C GLY A 46 8.32 -5.08 -7.99
N TYR A 47 7.94 -6.24 -7.45
CA TYR A 47 8.71 -6.91 -6.40
C TYR A 47 9.90 -7.63 -7.02
N GLU A 48 10.98 -6.88 -7.24
CA GLU A 48 12.20 -7.37 -7.92
C GLU A 48 13.45 -7.12 -7.05
N PRO A 49 13.66 -7.90 -5.96
CA PRO A 49 14.76 -7.67 -5.02
C PRO A 49 16.13 -7.59 -5.66
N LEU A 50 16.39 -8.42 -6.70
CA LEU A 50 17.67 -8.43 -7.40
C LEU A 50 17.94 -7.17 -8.22
N LEU A 51 16.91 -6.40 -8.57
CA LEU A 51 17.04 -5.13 -9.29
C LEU A 51 17.03 -3.93 -8.34
N ALA A 52 16.74 -4.12 -7.06
CA ALA A 52 16.49 -3.05 -6.11
C ALA A 52 17.64 -2.05 -6.01
N ALA A 53 18.90 -2.50 -6.02
CA ALA A 53 20.06 -1.62 -5.95
C ALA A 53 20.13 -0.63 -7.13
N GLY A 54 19.76 -1.07 -8.33
CA GLY A 54 19.74 -0.22 -9.54
C GLY A 54 18.49 0.66 -9.67
N LEU A 55 17.40 0.31 -8.95
CA LEU A 55 16.12 1.01 -9.00
C LEU A 55 15.89 1.94 -7.81
N ALA A 56 16.68 1.77 -6.74
CA ALA A 56 16.52 2.52 -5.50
C ALA A 56 16.78 4.01 -5.69
N THR A 57 15.92 4.80 -5.08
CA THR A 57 15.98 6.26 -5.11
C THR A 57 15.68 6.84 -3.72
N THR A 58 15.39 8.13 -3.64
CA THR A 58 14.95 8.82 -2.41
C THR A 58 13.61 9.49 -2.64
N GLN A 59 13.00 10.01 -1.59
CA GLN A 59 11.73 10.75 -1.70
C GLN A 59 11.85 12.04 -2.52
N GLU A 60 13.06 12.54 -2.75
CA GLU A 60 13.34 13.75 -3.55
C GLU A 60 13.44 13.49 -5.05
N ASP A 61 13.25 12.23 -5.49
CA ASP A 61 13.29 11.88 -6.91
C ASP A 61 12.25 12.69 -7.70
N LYS A 62 12.73 13.45 -8.68
CA LYS A 62 11.88 14.31 -9.52
C LYS A 62 10.85 13.55 -10.35
N ARG A 63 11.10 12.26 -10.65
CA ARG A 63 10.10 11.42 -11.33
C ARG A 63 8.82 11.28 -10.52
N LEU A 64 8.90 11.47 -9.20
CA LEU A 64 7.77 11.37 -8.27
C LEU A 64 7.01 12.70 -8.10
N ASP A 65 7.47 13.81 -8.70
CA ASP A 65 6.84 15.13 -8.57
C ASP A 65 5.38 15.11 -9.01
N ILE A 66 5.06 14.32 -10.03
CA ILE A 66 3.68 14.14 -10.51
C ILE A 66 2.71 13.68 -9.41
N PHE A 67 3.16 12.83 -8.47
CA PHE A 67 2.31 12.38 -7.36
C PHE A 67 2.06 13.51 -6.37
N GLN A 68 3.07 14.37 -6.11
CA GLN A 68 2.89 15.55 -5.27
C GLN A 68 1.94 16.56 -5.92
N GLU A 69 2.12 16.83 -7.21
CA GLU A 69 1.22 17.71 -7.97
C GLU A 69 -0.23 17.23 -7.94
N ILE A 70 -0.45 15.91 -8.12
CA ILE A 70 -1.78 15.30 -8.03
C ILE A 70 -2.34 15.42 -6.61
N SER A 71 -1.53 15.12 -5.60
CA SER A 71 -1.89 15.24 -4.18
C SER A 71 -2.34 16.66 -3.83
N ASP A 72 -1.54 17.64 -4.18
CA ASP A 72 -1.79 19.06 -3.90
C ASP A 72 -3.04 19.58 -4.61
N LYS A 73 -3.18 19.25 -5.89
CA LYS A 73 -4.29 19.72 -6.72
C LYS A 73 -5.64 19.15 -6.30
N ASN A 74 -5.65 17.90 -5.84
CA ASN A 74 -6.90 17.17 -5.57
C ASN A 74 -7.15 16.94 -4.08
N ASN A 75 -6.28 17.46 -3.22
CA ASN A 75 -6.34 17.28 -1.76
C ASN A 75 -6.40 15.80 -1.33
N ILE A 76 -5.56 14.95 -1.92
CA ILE A 76 -5.56 13.50 -1.75
C ILE A 76 -4.22 13.00 -1.19
N VAL A 77 -4.27 12.06 -0.24
CA VAL A 77 -3.09 11.35 0.26
C VAL A 77 -2.78 10.16 -0.64
N ILE A 78 -1.52 10.05 -1.09
CA ILE A 78 -1.09 8.98 -2.02
C ILE A 78 0.09 8.23 -1.40
N GLY A 79 0.01 6.89 -1.32
CA GLY A 79 1.11 6.02 -0.91
C GLY A 79 1.55 5.10 -2.06
N VAL A 80 2.81 5.21 -2.50
CA VAL A 80 3.38 4.37 -3.58
C VAL A 80 4.61 3.62 -3.09
N GLY A 81 4.75 2.35 -3.49
CA GLY A 81 5.85 1.48 -3.08
C GLY A 81 7.02 1.51 -4.05
N LEU A 82 8.26 1.64 -3.52
CA LEU A 82 9.48 1.49 -4.30
C LEU A 82 10.68 1.22 -3.37
N PRO A 83 11.81 0.67 -3.89
CA PRO A 83 13.02 0.58 -3.11
C PRO A 83 13.61 1.98 -2.90
N THR A 84 14.00 2.27 -1.66
CA THR A 84 14.73 3.50 -1.35
C THR A 84 16.14 3.19 -0.88
N LYS A 85 17.02 4.20 -0.92
CA LYS A 85 18.37 4.11 -0.41
C LYS A 85 18.68 5.27 0.51
N ARG A 86 19.48 4.97 1.55
CA ARG A 86 20.10 5.94 2.43
C ARG A 86 21.52 5.44 2.71
N ASP A 87 22.52 6.21 2.31
CA ASP A 87 23.92 5.78 2.27
C ASP A 87 24.06 4.47 1.46
N ASP A 88 24.69 3.44 2.01
CA ASP A 88 24.85 2.13 1.37
C ASP A 88 23.71 1.14 1.69
N GLN A 89 22.65 1.59 2.37
CA GLN A 89 21.53 0.75 2.77
C GLN A 89 20.35 0.87 1.82
N LEU A 90 19.75 -0.29 1.50
CA LEU A 90 18.53 -0.39 0.72
C LEU A 90 17.34 -0.70 1.61
N PHE A 91 16.19 -0.12 1.31
CA PHE A 91 14.94 -0.33 2.05
C PHE A 91 13.81 -0.66 1.10
N ILE A 92 12.90 -1.51 1.53
CA ILE A 92 11.57 -1.61 0.94
C ILE A 92 10.74 -0.49 1.56
N SER A 93 10.27 0.45 0.74
CA SER A 93 9.64 1.66 1.27
C SER A 93 8.35 2.00 0.57
N MET A 94 7.57 2.81 1.25
CA MET A 94 6.44 3.53 0.73
C MET A 94 6.73 5.03 0.84
N ILE A 95 6.63 5.75 -0.27
CA ILE A 95 6.67 7.21 -0.25
C ILE A 95 5.22 7.71 -0.22
N ILE A 96 4.97 8.63 0.70
CA ILE A 96 3.64 9.18 0.96
C ILE A 96 3.64 10.66 0.63
N PHE A 97 2.70 11.02 -0.22
CA PHE A 97 2.42 12.38 -0.63
C PHE A 97 1.16 12.86 0.09
N GLN A 98 1.27 13.99 0.76
CA GLN A 98 0.17 14.65 1.45
C GLN A 98 -0.01 16.05 0.87
N PRO A 99 -1.26 16.56 0.76
CA PRO A 99 -1.51 17.88 0.20
C PRO A 99 -0.70 18.95 0.92
N HIS A 100 0.09 19.70 0.15
CA HIS A 100 0.89 20.85 0.60
C HIS A 100 1.85 20.55 1.78
N LYS A 101 2.32 19.29 1.89
CA LYS A 101 3.29 18.87 2.91
C LYS A 101 4.51 18.23 2.26
N GLU A 102 5.58 18.16 3.04
CA GLU A 102 6.75 17.37 2.66
C GLU A 102 6.40 15.89 2.54
N ARG A 103 7.05 15.22 1.60
CA ARG A 103 6.93 13.77 1.39
C ARG A 103 7.44 13.03 2.62
N LEU A 104 6.81 11.91 2.93
CA LEU A 104 7.27 11.01 3.97
C LEU A 104 7.73 9.70 3.35
N THR A 105 8.78 9.12 3.93
CA THR A 105 9.24 7.78 3.59
C THR A 105 8.98 6.84 4.76
N TYR A 106 8.15 5.83 4.55
CA TYR A 106 7.98 4.71 5.48
C TYR A 106 8.77 3.52 4.96
N SER A 107 9.67 2.98 5.76
CA SER A 107 10.50 1.82 5.42
C SER A 107 10.06 0.59 6.22
N LYS A 108 9.89 -0.54 5.53
CA LYS A 108 9.46 -1.82 6.09
C LYS A 108 10.32 -2.24 7.28
N GLN A 109 9.70 -2.44 8.44
CA GLN A 109 10.37 -2.77 9.70
C GLN A 109 10.65 -4.27 9.84
N TYR A 110 9.74 -5.12 9.33
CA TYR A 110 9.85 -6.58 9.45
C TYR A 110 10.07 -7.18 8.07
N LEU A 111 11.31 -7.57 7.80
CA LEU A 111 11.70 -8.16 6.51
C LEU A 111 11.28 -9.62 6.43
N TYR A 112 10.82 -10.04 5.25
CA TYR A 112 10.61 -11.45 4.94
C TYR A 112 11.97 -12.14 4.77
N HIS A 113 12.07 -13.45 5.04
CA HIS A 113 13.35 -14.15 5.06
C HIS A 113 14.18 -14.03 3.78
N THR A 114 13.53 -13.89 2.61
CA THR A 114 14.23 -13.71 1.32
C THR A 114 14.73 -12.27 1.08
N GLU A 115 14.31 -11.33 1.89
CA GLU A 115 14.71 -9.92 1.83
C GLU A 115 15.95 -9.63 2.70
N ILE A 116 16.21 -10.51 3.67
CA ILE A 116 17.36 -10.40 4.59
C ILE A 116 18.67 -10.54 3.79
N GLY A 117 19.59 -9.58 3.99
CA GLY A 117 20.86 -9.52 3.25
C GLY A 117 20.78 -8.71 1.95
N ILE A 118 19.59 -8.34 1.49
CA ILE A 118 19.39 -7.39 0.38
C ILE A 118 18.95 -6.04 0.92
N PHE A 119 17.95 -6.05 1.82
CA PHE A 119 17.37 -4.84 2.39
C PHE A 119 17.73 -4.68 3.87
N THR A 120 17.66 -3.45 4.33
CA THR A 120 17.77 -3.07 5.75
C THR A 120 16.34 -2.82 6.28
N ALA A 121 16.08 -3.25 7.51
CA ALA A 121 14.84 -2.99 8.19
C ALA A 121 14.70 -1.52 8.60
N GLY A 122 13.51 -0.96 8.42
CA GLY A 122 13.14 0.33 9.00
C GLY A 122 13.02 0.26 10.52
N THR A 123 12.99 1.42 11.18
CA THR A 123 12.99 1.50 12.65
C THR A 123 11.73 2.11 13.24
N GLU A 124 10.95 2.83 12.44
CA GLU A 124 9.82 3.61 12.92
C GLU A 124 8.55 3.29 12.15
N GLN A 125 7.45 3.12 12.86
CA GLN A 125 6.12 3.00 12.28
C GLN A 125 5.56 4.39 11.97
N LEU A 126 4.86 4.52 10.85
CA LEU A 126 4.25 5.77 10.43
C LEU A 126 2.76 5.80 10.74
N TYR A 127 2.27 6.97 11.12
CA TYR A 127 0.85 7.24 11.34
C TYR A 127 0.45 8.51 10.59
N LEU A 128 -0.61 8.42 9.80
CA LEU A 128 -1.12 9.54 9.00
C LEU A 128 -2.45 10.02 9.60
N ASN A 129 -2.49 11.28 9.98
CA ASN A 129 -3.73 11.93 10.39
C ASN A 129 -4.45 12.46 9.15
N VAL A 130 -5.59 11.86 8.80
CA VAL A 130 -6.44 12.26 7.69
C VAL A 130 -7.85 12.48 8.21
N GLU A 131 -8.30 13.72 8.21
CA GLU A 131 -9.55 14.13 8.87
C GLU A 131 -9.60 13.68 10.36
N HIS A 132 -10.57 12.82 10.68
CA HIS A 132 -10.76 12.26 12.05
C HIS A 132 -10.19 10.84 12.18
N ASN A 133 -9.38 10.39 11.21
CA ASN A 133 -8.85 9.04 11.16
C ASN A 133 -7.34 9.05 11.31
N ILE A 134 -6.83 7.99 11.93
CA ILE A 134 -5.39 7.68 11.98
C ILE A 134 -5.17 6.42 11.16
N VAL A 135 -4.45 6.60 10.05
CA VAL A 135 -4.11 5.52 9.11
C VAL A 135 -2.71 5.01 9.44
N ALA A 136 -2.59 3.72 9.71
CA ALA A 136 -1.32 3.02 9.88
C ALA A 136 -1.03 2.18 8.64
N PRO A 137 -0.04 2.54 7.80
CA PRO A 137 0.42 1.69 6.72
C PRO A 137 1.23 0.52 7.24
N ALA A 138 1.16 -0.61 6.52
CA ALA A 138 1.97 -1.79 6.70
C ALA A 138 2.47 -2.28 5.34
N ILE A 139 3.68 -2.84 5.30
CA ILE A 139 4.26 -3.41 4.09
C ILE A 139 4.40 -4.92 4.26
N CYS A 140 3.56 -5.67 3.55
CA CYS A 140 3.60 -7.11 3.35
C CYS A 140 3.78 -7.91 4.66
N TYR A 141 4.95 -8.49 4.90
CA TYR A 141 5.23 -9.37 6.05
C TYR A 141 4.98 -8.71 7.42
N GLU A 142 4.88 -7.39 7.50
CA GLU A 142 4.54 -6.66 8.72
C GLU A 142 3.18 -7.07 9.29
N LEU A 143 2.19 -7.37 8.46
CA LEU A 143 0.89 -7.87 8.91
C LEU A 143 0.97 -9.24 9.62
N SER A 144 2.07 -9.96 9.45
CA SER A 144 2.35 -11.24 10.11
C SER A 144 3.05 -11.07 11.46
N ASN A 145 3.44 -9.85 11.84
CA ASN A 145 4.06 -9.53 13.11
C ASN A 145 3.04 -8.88 14.05
N PRO A 146 2.60 -9.57 15.12
CA PRO A 146 1.57 -9.06 16.02
C PRO A 146 1.92 -7.70 16.62
N GLU A 147 3.19 -7.43 16.89
CA GLU A 147 3.66 -6.15 17.43
C GLU A 147 3.33 -4.98 16.52
N HIS A 148 3.40 -5.15 15.19
CA HIS A 148 3.13 -4.07 14.26
C HIS A 148 1.68 -3.58 14.35
N SER A 149 0.70 -4.49 14.31
CA SER A 149 -0.72 -4.14 14.45
C SER A 149 -1.09 -3.70 15.87
N GLU A 150 -0.41 -4.25 16.89
CA GLU A 150 -0.58 -3.83 18.29
C GLU A 150 -0.09 -2.40 18.51
N GLN A 151 1.07 -2.02 17.93
CA GLN A 151 1.57 -0.65 18.01
C GLN A 151 0.67 0.33 17.25
N ALA A 152 0.11 -0.07 16.12
CA ALA A 152 -0.89 0.72 15.41
C ALA A 152 -2.09 1.03 16.31
N HIS A 153 -2.64 0.02 16.98
CA HIS A 153 -3.73 0.18 17.93
C HIS A 153 -3.35 1.08 19.13
N LYS A 154 -2.16 0.88 19.73
CA LYS A 154 -1.68 1.70 20.86
C LYS A 154 -1.51 3.18 20.48
N ASN A 155 -1.26 3.48 19.22
CA ASN A 155 -1.19 4.83 18.66
C ASN A 155 -2.53 5.31 18.08
N ASN A 156 -3.64 4.69 18.50
CA ASN A 156 -5.02 5.04 18.16
C ASN A 156 -5.33 4.96 16.65
N ALA A 157 -4.58 4.17 15.87
CA ALA A 157 -4.96 3.91 14.50
C ALA A 157 -6.34 3.21 14.48
N ASN A 158 -7.23 3.72 13.65
CA ASN A 158 -8.53 3.13 13.38
C ASN A 158 -8.64 2.54 11.97
N ILE A 159 -7.59 2.74 11.17
CA ILE A 159 -7.42 2.23 9.81
C ILE A 159 -6.03 1.60 9.69
N TYR A 160 -5.97 0.37 9.17
CA TYR A 160 -4.73 -0.36 8.92
C TYR A 160 -4.68 -0.81 7.46
N ILE A 161 -3.70 -0.33 6.68
CA ILE A 161 -3.59 -0.59 5.25
C ILE A 161 -2.34 -1.40 4.97
N ALA A 162 -2.49 -2.66 4.56
CA ALA A 162 -1.40 -3.53 4.15
C ALA A 162 -1.19 -3.47 2.63
N SER A 163 -0.04 -2.94 2.22
CA SER A 163 0.44 -2.94 0.83
C SER A 163 1.34 -4.15 0.63
N VAL A 164 0.92 -5.10 -0.21
CA VAL A 164 1.57 -6.41 -0.28
C VAL A 164 1.89 -6.87 -1.70
N LEU A 165 2.77 -7.88 -1.79
CA LEU A 165 2.77 -8.85 -2.88
C LEU A 165 2.36 -10.20 -2.29
N ASN A 166 1.16 -10.65 -2.61
CA ASN A 166 0.67 -11.97 -2.24
C ASN A 166 0.41 -12.85 -3.45
N SER A 167 1.01 -14.03 -3.43
CA SER A 167 0.78 -15.08 -4.44
C SER A 167 -0.54 -15.79 -4.22
N VAL A 168 -0.97 -16.53 -5.24
CA VAL A 168 -2.16 -17.39 -5.18
C VAL A 168 -2.10 -18.44 -4.07
N THR A 169 -0.92 -18.81 -3.60
CA THR A 169 -0.72 -19.79 -2.52
C THR A 169 -0.63 -19.14 -1.13
N GLY A 170 -0.39 -17.84 -1.05
CA GLY A 170 -0.17 -17.13 0.23
C GLY A 170 -1.32 -16.24 0.68
N VAL A 171 -2.15 -15.77 -0.25
CA VAL A 171 -3.15 -14.73 0.00
C VAL A 171 -4.19 -15.10 1.07
N ASP A 172 -4.63 -16.34 1.12
CA ASP A 172 -5.69 -16.75 2.05
C ASP A 172 -5.24 -16.65 3.53
N GLY A 173 -3.94 -16.89 3.79
CA GLY A 173 -3.35 -16.66 5.11
C GLY A 173 -3.37 -15.20 5.54
N ASP A 174 -3.08 -14.29 4.65
CA ASP A 174 -3.06 -12.85 4.95
C ASP A 174 -4.47 -12.25 5.03
N ILE A 175 -5.41 -12.76 4.24
CA ILE A 175 -6.85 -12.48 4.39
C ILE A 175 -7.32 -12.81 5.79
N GLN A 176 -6.97 -13.99 6.32
CA GLN A 176 -7.34 -14.39 7.68
C GLN A 176 -6.68 -13.53 8.76
N LYS A 177 -5.41 -13.14 8.57
CA LYS A 177 -4.71 -12.26 9.52
C LYS A 177 -5.34 -10.88 9.58
N LEU A 178 -5.66 -10.26 8.44
CA LEU A 178 -6.27 -8.94 8.40
C LEU A 178 -7.68 -8.95 9.00
N SER A 179 -8.48 -9.98 8.77
CA SER A 179 -9.75 -10.20 9.46
C SER A 179 -9.56 -10.26 10.98
N THR A 180 -8.54 -10.99 11.43
CA THR A 180 -8.21 -11.12 12.86
C THR A 180 -7.74 -9.79 13.47
N ILE A 181 -6.88 -9.05 12.78
CA ILE A 181 -6.40 -7.72 13.19
C ILE A 181 -7.58 -6.75 13.32
N ALA A 182 -8.47 -6.75 12.34
CA ALA A 182 -9.66 -5.88 12.33
C ALA A 182 -10.53 -6.13 13.58
N ALA A 183 -10.92 -7.37 13.82
CA ALA A 183 -11.76 -7.75 14.97
C ALA A 183 -11.05 -7.51 16.31
N LYS A 184 -9.76 -7.87 16.42
CA LYS A 184 -9.00 -7.76 17.66
C LYS A 184 -8.80 -6.32 18.12
N TYR A 185 -8.51 -5.43 17.17
CA TYR A 185 -8.14 -4.05 17.49
C TYR A 185 -9.20 -3.02 17.12
N ASN A 186 -10.37 -3.45 16.64
CA ASN A 186 -11.47 -2.57 16.22
C ASN A 186 -11.01 -1.56 15.15
N MET A 187 -10.21 -2.02 14.18
CA MET A 187 -9.71 -1.24 13.06
C MET A 187 -10.37 -1.69 11.76
N THR A 188 -10.67 -0.76 10.84
CA THR A 188 -10.95 -1.13 9.45
C THR A 188 -9.63 -1.51 8.79
N THR A 189 -9.53 -2.70 8.18
CA THR A 189 -8.29 -3.17 7.57
C THR A 189 -8.41 -3.33 6.06
N PHE A 190 -7.29 -3.12 5.36
CA PHE A 190 -7.23 -3.18 3.90
C PHE A 190 -6.05 -4.01 3.44
N LEU A 191 -6.21 -4.65 2.28
CA LEU A 191 -5.17 -5.36 1.53
C LEU A 191 -5.07 -4.77 0.13
N ALA A 192 -3.96 -4.11 -0.21
CA ALA A 192 -3.63 -3.70 -1.57
C ALA A 192 -2.63 -4.71 -2.17
N ASN A 193 -3.04 -5.43 -3.21
CA ASN A 193 -2.25 -6.52 -3.80
C ASN A 193 -2.11 -6.38 -5.32
N TYR A 194 -1.24 -7.18 -5.91
CA TYR A 194 -1.01 -7.30 -7.35
C TYR A 194 -1.93 -8.32 -8.02
N VAL A 195 -2.13 -8.12 -9.32
CA VAL A 195 -2.55 -9.16 -10.29
C VAL A 195 -1.40 -9.45 -11.26
N GLY A 196 -1.52 -10.50 -12.06
CA GLY A 196 -0.48 -10.90 -13.00
C GLY A 196 0.73 -11.55 -12.33
N THR A 197 1.94 -11.20 -12.76
CA THR A 197 3.18 -11.78 -12.23
C THR A 197 4.15 -10.70 -11.78
N SER A 198 4.80 -10.92 -10.62
CA SER A 198 5.89 -10.06 -10.13
C SER A 198 6.82 -10.88 -9.24
N GLY A 199 8.13 -10.62 -9.29
CA GLY A 199 9.13 -11.33 -8.48
C GLY A 199 9.17 -12.85 -8.69
N GLY A 200 8.69 -13.34 -9.84
CA GLY A 200 8.56 -14.77 -10.11
C GLY A 200 7.32 -15.43 -9.50
N TYR A 201 6.45 -14.66 -8.86
CA TYR A 201 5.19 -15.15 -8.28
C TYR A 201 4.00 -14.87 -9.19
N GLN A 202 3.04 -15.80 -9.24
CA GLN A 202 1.70 -15.55 -9.74
C GLN A 202 0.93 -14.84 -8.63
N CYS A 203 0.57 -13.57 -8.84
CA CYS A 203 -0.11 -12.73 -7.86
C CYS A 203 -1.60 -13.04 -7.80
N ALA A 204 -2.17 -12.95 -6.61
CA ALA A 204 -3.53 -13.41 -6.34
C ALA A 204 -4.62 -12.38 -6.60
N GLY A 205 -4.28 -11.10 -6.81
CA GLY A 205 -5.29 -10.05 -6.75
C GLY A 205 -5.98 -10.02 -5.39
N LYS A 206 -7.32 -10.06 -5.39
CA LYS A 206 -8.14 -10.12 -4.17
C LYS A 206 -7.84 -8.95 -3.21
N SER A 207 -7.52 -7.77 -3.71
CA SER A 207 -7.43 -6.56 -2.87
C SER A 207 -8.76 -6.37 -2.14
N SER A 208 -8.70 -6.17 -0.81
CA SER A 208 -9.86 -6.40 0.07
C SER A 208 -9.97 -5.36 1.16
N VAL A 209 -11.16 -5.25 1.76
CA VAL A 209 -11.45 -4.47 2.97
C VAL A 209 -12.29 -5.27 3.96
N TRP A 210 -11.96 -5.16 5.25
CA TRP A 210 -12.70 -5.73 6.36
C TRP A 210 -13.19 -4.62 7.29
N ASN A 211 -14.40 -4.79 7.79
CA ASN A 211 -14.93 -3.90 8.84
C ASN A 211 -14.28 -4.19 10.20
N LYS A 212 -14.62 -3.39 11.19
CA LYS A 212 -14.07 -3.48 12.55
C LYS A 212 -14.40 -4.78 13.28
N GLU A 213 -15.40 -5.51 12.81
CA GLU A 213 -15.80 -6.82 13.31
C GLU A 213 -15.02 -7.96 12.61
N GLY A 214 -14.12 -7.64 11.68
CA GLY A 214 -13.34 -8.61 10.91
C GLY A 214 -14.09 -9.28 9.76
N GLN A 215 -15.26 -8.77 9.39
CA GLN A 215 -16.04 -9.28 8.28
C GLN A 215 -15.48 -8.69 6.96
N LEU A 216 -15.25 -9.54 5.97
CA LEU A 216 -14.90 -9.11 4.62
C LEU A 216 -16.12 -8.39 4.00
N ILE A 217 -15.96 -7.09 3.72
CA ILE A 217 -17.04 -6.25 3.19
C ILE A 217 -16.85 -5.86 1.73
N GLY A 218 -15.64 -6.02 1.17
CA GLY A 218 -15.37 -5.76 -0.22
C GLY A 218 -14.09 -6.45 -0.69
N GLN A 219 -14.09 -6.90 -1.96
CA GLN A 219 -12.94 -7.54 -2.57
C GLN A 219 -12.97 -7.36 -4.09
N LEU A 220 -11.79 -7.09 -4.70
CA LEU A 220 -11.58 -7.14 -6.14
C LEU A 220 -11.38 -8.59 -6.60
N ASP A 221 -11.50 -8.81 -7.91
CA ASP A 221 -11.20 -10.11 -8.51
C ASP A 221 -9.70 -10.45 -8.52
N ASP A 222 -9.35 -11.58 -9.09
CA ASP A 222 -7.98 -12.10 -9.16
C ASP A 222 -7.26 -11.84 -10.50
N LYS A 223 -7.83 -11.01 -11.38
CA LYS A 223 -7.37 -10.87 -12.77
C LYS A 223 -7.14 -9.44 -13.21
N ASN A 224 -8.04 -8.54 -12.81
CA ASN A 224 -8.10 -7.20 -13.36
C ASN A 224 -7.42 -6.18 -12.46
N GLU A 225 -6.78 -5.18 -13.06
CA GLU A 225 -6.39 -3.97 -12.35
C GLU A 225 -7.65 -3.16 -11.98
N GLY A 226 -7.60 -2.43 -10.87
CA GLY A 226 -8.73 -1.62 -10.46
C GLY A 226 -8.59 -1.00 -9.08
N LEU A 227 -9.68 -0.44 -8.60
CA LEU A 227 -9.80 0.23 -7.31
C LEU A 227 -10.88 -0.42 -6.47
N LEU A 228 -10.60 -0.60 -5.19
CA LEU A 228 -11.58 -0.85 -4.15
C LEU A 228 -11.69 0.41 -3.29
N ILE A 229 -12.89 0.96 -3.21
CA ILE A 229 -13.19 2.24 -2.56
C ILE A 229 -14.11 1.95 -1.38
N TYR A 230 -13.74 2.45 -0.21
CA TYR A 230 -14.53 2.38 1.03
C TYR A 230 -14.80 3.78 1.57
N ASP A 231 -16.05 4.08 1.84
CA ASP A 231 -16.47 5.33 2.48
C ASP A 231 -16.67 5.09 3.99
N THR A 232 -15.86 5.74 4.81
CA THR A 232 -15.91 5.56 6.28
C THR A 232 -17.18 6.12 6.92
N GLU A 233 -17.89 7.02 6.27
CA GLU A 233 -19.13 7.62 6.81
C GLU A 233 -20.35 6.76 6.50
N THR A 234 -20.48 6.36 5.23
CA THR A 234 -21.63 5.57 4.76
C THR A 234 -21.42 4.08 4.91
N GLN A 235 -20.18 3.64 5.14
CA GLN A 235 -19.73 2.25 5.07
C GLN A 235 -19.97 1.60 3.69
N GLY A 236 -20.14 2.44 2.68
CA GLY A 236 -20.38 2.02 1.30
C GLY A 236 -19.11 1.50 0.64
N ILE A 237 -19.26 0.44 -0.16
CA ILE A 237 -18.19 -0.15 -0.97
C ILE A 237 -18.47 0.09 -2.44
N LYS A 238 -17.44 0.44 -3.19
CA LYS A 238 -17.47 0.48 -4.65
C LYS A 238 -16.20 -0.18 -5.20
N THR A 239 -16.34 -0.94 -6.27
CA THR A 239 -15.22 -1.47 -7.04
C THR A 239 -15.25 -0.87 -8.43
N GLU A 240 -14.08 -0.56 -8.98
CA GLU A 240 -13.96 -0.01 -10.33
C GLU A 240 -12.79 -0.72 -11.02
N ILE A 241 -13.09 -1.45 -12.08
CA ILE A 241 -12.12 -2.22 -12.86
C ILE A 241 -11.60 -1.34 -14.00
N ARG A 242 -10.29 -1.44 -14.24
CA ARG A 242 -9.63 -0.75 -15.34
C ARG A 242 -9.66 -1.56 -16.62
#